data_fdd827340814bb0ca765ad6423f956ad
#
_entry.id   fdd827340814bb0ca765ad6423f956ad
#
_cell.length_a   1.000
_cell.length_b   1.000
_cell.length_c   1.000
_cell.angle_alpha   90.00
_cell.angle_beta   90.00
_cell.angle_gamma   90.00
#
_symmetry.space_group_name_H-M   'P 1'
#
loop_
_entity.id
_entity.type
_entity.pdbx_description
1 polymer ?
#
loop_
_entity_poly.entity_id
_entity_poly.type
_entity_poly.pdbx_seq_one_letter_code
_entity_poly.pdbx_strand_id
1 'polypeptide(L)'
;HSNAYPVFDEPGAPVNIGDGIELRDDIAPLQPYPGDFLIEGRLGQSIRLSGGASKENPFTDDSNKNKPFTFISNGVTIPEGGNGFTHILENIDKDASSIYLTSDHSIPLTLANTKRQSYDKEPDLPKAYKGEQILLNAGRLTFNAKTDDILLSSINSVGMNSKTVNVDADDFVCLDAKSIYLGSRARSISGNGKQPVLKGHEVERYLIDMIEVIERMCRGMAAAANGGGPVVAINKAGTSALEGFTSLKSQINPSGGSKLKSTKTFVE
;
A
#
# COMPACT_ATOMS: atom_id res chain seq x y z
N HIS A 1 19.12 -28.44 -38.87
CA HIS A 1 18.45 -27.97 -40.10
C HIS A 1 17.40 -26.95 -39.71
N SER A 2 17.75 -25.66 -39.80
CA SER A 2 16.79 -24.59 -39.65
C SER A 2 15.91 -24.52 -40.90
N ASN A 3 14.68 -24.96 -40.83
CA ASN A 3 13.67 -24.64 -41.83
C ASN A 3 13.27 -23.17 -41.66
N ALA A 4 14.15 -22.27 -42.12
CA ALA A 4 13.79 -20.86 -42.24
C ALA A 4 12.89 -20.72 -43.48
N TYR A 5 11.65 -20.31 -43.25
CA TYR A 5 10.78 -19.91 -44.35
C TYR A 5 11.21 -18.52 -44.84
N PRO A 6 11.45 -18.33 -46.13
CA PRO A 6 11.78 -17.01 -46.69
C PRO A 6 10.58 -16.09 -46.50
N VAL A 7 10.79 -14.92 -45.88
CA VAL A 7 9.86 -13.80 -45.85
C VAL A 7 10.39 -12.71 -46.78
N PHE A 8 9.54 -12.02 -47.50
CA PHE A 8 9.93 -10.94 -48.41
C PHE A 8 9.73 -9.60 -47.68
N ASP A 9 10.82 -8.89 -47.47
CA ASP A 9 10.82 -7.55 -46.86
C ASP A 9 10.54 -6.47 -47.94
N GLU A 10 10.94 -6.75 -49.19
CA GLU A 10 10.59 -5.95 -50.39
C GLU A 10 10.09 -6.91 -51.47
N PRO A 11 9.30 -6.42 -52.43
CA PRO A 11 8.83 -7.25 -53.53
C PRO A 11 10.01 -7.90 -54.28
N GLY A 12 10.21 -9.18 -54.02
CA GLY A 12 11.22 -10.02 -54.68
C GLY A 12 12.50 -10.35 -53.91
N ALA A 13 12.72 -9.78 -52.71
CA ALA A 13 13.87 -10.13 -51.88
C ALA A 13 13.48 -11.17 -50.83
N PRO A 14 14.06 -12.39 -50.82
CA PRO A 14 13.82 -13.36 -49.76
C PRO A 14 14.49 -12.89 -48.48
N VAL A 15 13.71 -12.68 -47.44
CA VAL A 15 14.21 -12.41 -46.07
C VAL A 15 14.26 -13.72 -45.30
N ASN A 16 15.41 -14.01 -44.74
CA ASN A 16 15.60 -15.20 -43.90
C ASN A 16 15.07 -14.90 -42.52
N ILE A 17 13.93 -15.47 -42.12
CA ILE A 17 13.34 -15.27 -40.80
C ILE A 17 14.33 -15.64 -39.69
N GLY A 18 15.33 -16.47 -39.95
CA GLY A 18 16.37 -16.88 -39.02
C GLY A 18 17.43 -15.81 -38.73
N ASP A 19 17.63 -14.85 -39.63
CA ASP A 19 18.75 -13.89 -39.55
C ASP A 19 18.49 -12.72 -38.55
N GLY A 20 17.25 -12.58 -38.07
CA GLY A 20 16.87 -11.54 -37.08
C GLY A 20 16.74 -12.02 -35.64
N ILE A 21 16.99 -13.29 -35.37
CA ILE A 21 16.88 -13.83 -34.01
C ILE A 21 18.28 -14.12 -33.48
N GLU A 22 18.82 -13.20 -32.70
CA GLU A 22 20.04 -13.44 -31.95
C GLU A 22 19.77 -14.47 -30.84
N LEU A 23 20.61 -15.49 -30.78
CA LEU A 23 20.62 -16.43 -29.66
C LEU A 23 21.20 -15.70 -28.44
N ARG A 24 20.48 -15.69 -27.35
CA ARG A 24 20.97 -15.12 -26.10
C ARG A 24 21.80 -16.17 -25.38
N ASP A 25 23.07 -15.86 -25.13
CA ASP A 25 24.01 -16.73 -24.43
C ASP A 25 23.77 -16.75 -22.91
N ASP A 26 22.98 -15.83 -22.40
CA ASP A 26 22.65 -15.67 -20.99
C ASP A 26 21.40 -16.46 -20.55
N ILE A 27 20.85 -17.32 -21.40
CA ILE A 27 19.70 -18.19 -21.10
C ILE A 27 20.16 -19.65 -21.08
N ALA A 28 19.85 -20.33 -19.98
CA ALA A 28 20.07 -21.76 -19.82
C ALA A 28 18.75 -22.49 -19.56
N PRO A 29 18.68 -23.79 -19.87
CA PRO A 29 17.52 -24.61 -19.55
C PRO A 29 17.33 -24.73 -18.04
N LEU A 30 16.08 -24.83 -17.61
CA LEU A 30 15.78 -25.09 -16.22
C LEU A 30 16.14 -26.52 -15.82
N GLN A 31 16.60 -26.69 -14.58
CA GLN A 31 16.84 -27.99 -13.98
C GLN A 31 15.50 -28.72 -13.78
N PRO A 32 15.23 -29.82 -14.48
CA PRO A 32 14.04 -30.62 -14.22
C PRO A 32 14.26 -31.55 -13.02
N TYR A 33 13.19 -31.81 -12.28
CA TYR A 33 13.17 -32.81 -11.22
C TYR A 33 12.08 -33.86 -11.50
N PRO A 34 12.19 -35.08 -10.95
CA PRO A 34 11.14 -36.08 -11.09
C PRO A 34 9.77 -35.57 -10.68
N GLY A 35 8.82 -35.66 -11.58
CA GLY A 35 7.46 -35.14 -11.38
C GLY A 35 7.23 -33.72 -11.87
N ASP A 36 8.24 -33.04 -12.38
CA ASP A 36 8.08 -31.72 -12.99
C ASP A 36 7.48 -31.82 -14.40
N PHE A 37 6.66 -30.82 -14.72
CA PHE A 37 6.31 -30.48 -16.08
C PHE A 37 6.78 -29.05 -16.37
N LEU A 38 7.69 -28.92 -17.34
CA LEU A 38 8.32 -27.65 -17.70
C LEU A 38 7.91 -27.22 -19.10
N ILE A 39 7.56 -25.94 -19.24
CA ILE A 39 7.42 -25.24 -20.51
C ILE A 39 8.43 -24.11 -20.49
N GLU A 40 9.33 -24.10 -21.47
CA GLU A 40 10.41 -23.10 -21.55
C GLU A 40 10.36 -22.35 -22.88
N GLY A 41 10.44 -21.04 -22.80
CA GLY A 41 10.54 -20.13 -23.93
C GLY A 41 12.01 -19.79 -24.23
N ARG A 42 12.28 -19.39 -25.46
CA ARG A 42 13.63 -19.06 -25.96
C ARG A 42 14.30 -17.85 -25.32
N LEU A 43 13.54 -17.04 -24.59
CA LEU A 43 14.02 -15.81 -23.98
C LEU A 43 13.91 -15.86 -22.43
N GLY A 44 13.97 -17.05 -21.85
CA GLY A 44 13.92 -17.23 -20.40
C GLY A 44 12.51 -17.13 -19.79
N GLN A 45 11.47 -17.30 -20.61
CA GLN A 45 10.12 -17.51 -20.08
C GLN A 45 9.96 -18.96 -19.65
N SER A 46 9.27 -19.20 -18.54
CA SER A 46 9.03 -20.57 -18.08
C SER A 46 7.71 -20.73 -17.33
N ILE A 47 7.19 -21.94 -17.39
CA ILE A 47 6.13 -22.42 -16.51
C ILE A 47 6.58 -23.76 -15.97
N ARG A 48 6.67 -23.88 -14.65
CA ARG A 48 6.92 -25.12 -13.92
C ARG A 48 5.68 -25.54 -13.16
N LEU A 49 5.20 -26.74 -13.42
CA LEU A 49 4.23 -27.44 -12.59
C LEU A 49 4.96 -28.56 -11.87
N SER A 50 4.94 -28.59 -10.54
CA SER A 50 5.66 -29.56 -9.75
C SER A 50 4.88 -29.99 -8.51
N GLY A 51 5.12 -31.21 -8.07
CA GLY A 51 4.56 -31.77 -6.84
C GLY A 51 5.60 -32.18 -5.82
N GLY A 52 6.87 -31.90 -6.09
CA GLY A 52 7.96 -32.07 -5.14
C GLY A 52 8.22 -33.48 -4.64
N ALA A 53 8.10 -34.50 -5.51
CA ALA A 53 8.35 -35.89 -5.11
C ALA A 53 9.84 -36.21 -4.83
N SER A 54 10.77 -35.39 -5.30
CA SER A 54 12.21 -35.62 -5.20
C SER A 54 12.84 -34.84 -4.05
N LYS A 55 13.69 -35.51 -3.28
CA LYS A 55 14.55 -34.88 -2.27
C LYS A 55 15.61 -33.95 -2.86
N GLU A 56 15.87 -34.06 -4.14
CA GLU A 56 16.84 -33.25 -4.87
C GLU A 56 16.26 -31.91 -5.31
N ASN A 57 14.94 -31.75 -5.27
CA ASN A 57 14.28 -30.51 -5.62
C ASN A 57 14.45 -29.50 -4.48
N PRO A 58 15.15 -28.36 -4.68
CA PRO A 58 15.47 -27.42 -3.63
C PRO A 58 14.25 -26.64 -3.10
N PHE A 59 13.11 -26.71 -3.79
CA PHE A 59 11.85 -26.09 -3.33
C PHE A 59 11.07 -27.01 -2.39
N THR A 60 11.52 -28.26 -2.17
CA THR A 60 10.82 -29.25 -1.39
C THR A 60 11.65 -29.76 -0.22
N ASP A 61 10.97 -30.12 0.85
CA ASP A 61 11.51 -30.78 2.02
C ASP A 61 10.57 -31.91 2.49
N ASP A 62 10.88 -32.57 3.58
CA ASP A 62 10.06 -33.67 4.09
C ASP A 62 8.65 -33.23 4.53
N SER A 63 8.43 -31.93 4.80
CA SER A 63 7.13 -31.38 5.23
C SER A 63 6.19 -31.08 4.07
N ASN A 64 6.74 -30.79 2.88
CA ASN A 64 5.97 -30.36 1.72
C ASN A 64 6.15 -31.26 0.46
N LYS A 65 6.80 -32.40 0.60
CA LYS A 65 7.20 -33.29 -0.48
C LYS A 65 6.09 -33.81 -1.40
N ASN A 66 4.87 -33.70 -1.09
CA ASN A 66 3.74 -34.09 -1.94
C ASN A 66 2.77 -32.93 -2.18
N LYS A 67 3.21 -31.71 -1.93
CA LYS A 67 2.40 -30.53 -2.10
C LYS A 67 2.70 -29.87 -3.44
N PRO A 68 1.68 -29.47 -4.21
CA PRO A 68 1.89 -28.87 -5.52
C PRO A 68 2.42 -27.45 -5.40
N PHE A 69 3.19 -27.05 -6.41
CA PHE A 69 3.52 -25.66 -6.67
C PHE A 69 3.56 -25.36 -8.17
N THR A 70 3.34 -24.12 -8.53
CA THR A 70 3.41 -23.62 -9.90
C THR A 70 4.20 -22.34 -9.92
N PHE A 71 5.24 -22.28 -10.74
CA PHE A 71 6.01 -21.08 -11.00
C PHE A 71 5.81 -20.65 -12.45
N ILE A 72 5.52 -19.37 -12.63
CA ILE A 72 5.48 -18.69 -13.92
C ILE A 72 6.52 -17.60 -13.84
N SER A 73 7.57 -17.66 -14.65
CA SER A 73 8.68 -16.72 -14.60
C SER A 73 9.03 -16.16 -15.97
N ASN A 74 9.47 -14.93 -15.97
CA ASN A 74 10.00 -14.24 -17.14
C ASN A 74 11.43 -13.77 -16.86
N GLY A 75 12.30 -13.90 -17.86
CA GLY A 75 13.66 -13.40 -17.78
C GLY A 75 14.52 -14.15 -16.78
N VAL A 76 14.31 -15.48 -16.67
CA VAL A 76 15.22 -16.35 -15.94
C VAL A 76 16.56 -16.33 -16.67
N THR A 77 17.63 -15.91 -16.01
CA THR A 77 18.95 -15.71 -16.59
C THR A 77 20.01 -16.51 -15.88
N ILE A 78 21.09 -16.79 -16.60
CA ILE A 78 22.28 -17.47 -16.05
C ILE A 78 22.93 -16.56 -14.99
N PRO A 79 23.30 -17.08 -13.83
CA PRO A 79 24.14 -16.35 -12.88
C PRO A 79 25.47 -15.92 -13.53
N GLU A 80 26.03 -14.81 -13.06
CA GLU A 80 27.32 -14.31 -13.54
C GLU A 80 28.39 -15.41 -13.48
N GLY A 81 29.11 -15.63 -14.58
CA GLY A 81 30.11 -16.70 -14.72
C GLY A 81 29.54 -18.05 -15.12
N GLY A 82 28.23 -18.18 -15.28
CA GLY A 82 27.60 -19.38 -15.85
C GLY A 82 27.72 -19.44 -17.38
N ASN A 83 27.21 -20.51 -17.97
CA ASN A 83 27.12 -20.70 -19.42
C ASN A 83 25.78 -21.33 -19.80
N GLY A 84 25.36 -21.23 -21.06
CA GLY A 84 24.08 -21.72 -21.56
C GLY A 84 23.88 -23.25 -21.52
N PHE A 85 24.88 -24.03 -21.08
CA PHE A 85 24.79 -25.47 -20.91
C PHE A 85 24.54 -25.90 -19.48
N THR A 86 24.66 -24.99 -18.52
CA THR A 86 24.39 -25.25 -17.10
C THR A 86 22.93 -25.07 -16.80
N HIS A 87 22.25 -26.11 -16.31
CA HIS A 87 20.86 -25.95 -15.84
C HIS A 87 20.77 -24.98 -14.67
N ILE A 88 19.74 -24.16 -14.68
CA ILE A 88 19.48 -23.14 -13.65
C ILE A 88 18.13 -23.37 -12.99
N LEU A 89 17.87 -22.60 -11.94
CA LEU A 89 16.59 -22.60 -11.23
C LEU A 89 15.96 -21.20 -11.30
N GLU A 90 14.66 -21.18 -11.25
CA GLU A 90 13.91 -19.95 -11.05
C GLU A 90 14.32 -19.29 -9.74
N ASN A 91 14.43 -17.97 -9.76
CA ASN A 91 14.75 -17.17 -8.59
C ASN A 91 13.87 -15.92 -8.54
N ILE A 92 12.88 -15.93 -7.66
CA ILE A 92 11.88 -14.89 -7.58
C ILE A 92 12.47 -13.48 -7.40
N ASP A 93 13.64 -13.35 -6.79
CA ASP A 93 14.31 -12.05 -6.57
C ASP A 93 15.12 -11.59 -7.79
N LYS A 94 15.50 -12.51 -8.71
CA LYS A 94 16.35 -12.23 -9.86
C LYS A 94 15.61 -12.27 -11.19
N ASP A 95 14.53 -13.04 -11.27
CA ASP A 95 13.68 -13.10 -12.45
C ASP A 95 13.08 -11.72 -12.72
N ALA A 96 12.93 -11.35 -13.99
CA ALA A 96 12.38 -10.04 -14.36
C ALA A 96 10.94 -9.84 -13.87
N SER A 97 10.14 -10.90 -13.89
CA SER A 97 8.81 -10.94 -13.28
C SER A 97 8.36 -12.37 -13.02
N SER A 98 7.63 -12.58 -11.92
CA SER A 98 7.26 -13.93 -11.50
C SER A 98 5.89 -13.98 -10.81
N ILE A 99 5.21 -15.11 -11.00
CA ILE A 99 4.01 -15.51 -10.26
C ILE A 99 4.28 -16.88 -9.67
N TYR A 100 4.33 -16.99 -8.35
CA TYR A 100 4.53 -18.26 -7.66
C TYR A 100 3.26 -18.61 -6.88
N LEU A 101 2.71 -19.77 -7.16
CA LEU A 101 1.61 -20.37 -6.40
C LEU A 101 2.19 -21.55 -5.65
N THR A 102 2.09 -21.57 -4.34
CA THR A 102 2.70 -22.58 -3.50
C THR A 102 1.76 -23.10 -2.43
N SER A 103 1.96 -24.36 -2.06
CA SER A 103 1.25 -25.03 -0.96
C SER A 103 2.26 -25.40 0.12
N ASP A 104 2.57 -24.48 1.02
CA ASP A 104 3.49 -24.68 2.15
C ASP A 104 4.97 -24.81 1.74
N HIS A 105 5.41 -23.99 0.78
CA HIS A 105 6.79 -23.92 0.33
C HIS A 105 7.49 -22.68 0.85
N SER A 106 8.75 -22.84 1.28
CA SER A 106 9.59 -21.73 1.74
C SER A 106 10.18 -20.98 0.55
N ILE A 107 9.61 -19.84 0.18
CA ILE A 107 10.08 -19.06 -0.96
C ILE A 107 10.90 -17.87 -0.45
N PRO A 108 12.17 -17.76 -0.86
CA PRO A 108 13.09 -16.72 -0.36
C PRO A 108 12.87 -15.36 -1.03
N LEU A 109 11.64 -14.86 -1.03
CA LEU A 109 11.31 -13.53 -1.55
C LEU A 109 11.81 -12.45 -0.59
N THR A 110 12.60 -11.52 -1.11
CA THR A 110 13.03 -10.31 -0.43
C THR A 110 12.01 -9.20 -0.64
N LEU A 111 11.32 -8.78 0.44
CA LEU A 111 10.35 -7.69 0.34
C LEU A 111 11.04 -6.35 0.10
N ALA A 112 10.52 -5.56 -0.84
CA ALA A 112 11.05 -4.23 -1.18
C ALA A 112 11.01 -3.24 0.00
N ASN A 113 10.07 -3.41 0.94
CA ASN A 113 9.98 -2.62 2.16
C ASN A 113 9.58 -3.51 3.35
N THR A 114 10.36 -3.44 4.42
CA THR A 114 10.20 -4.24 5.63
C THR A 114 9.61 -3.48 6.81
N LYS A 115 9.23 -2.20 6.63
CA LYS A 115 8.59 -1.43 7.71
C LYS A 115 7.21 -2.00 8.04
N ARG A 116 6.99 -2.39 9.31
CA ARG A 116 5.77 -3.05 9.79
C ARG A 116 5.23 -2.48 11.10
N GLN A 117 5.59 -1.25 11.41
CA GLN A 117 5.25 -0.61 12.70
C GLN A 117 3.73 -0.42 12.92
N SER A 118 2.93 -0.47 11.86
CA SER A 118 1.47 -0.34 11.94
C SER A 118 0.75 -1.63 12.29
N TYR A 119 1.42 -2.79 12.18
CA TYR A 119 0.81 -4.08 12.52
C TYR A 119 0.76 -4.30 14.02
N ASP A 120 -0.31 -4.91 14.50
CA ASP A 120 -0.43 -5.40 15.87
C ASP A 120 0.42 -6.65 16.07
N LYS A 121 0.28 -7.58 15.15
CA LYS A 121 1.12 -8.76 15.01
C LYS A 121 1.69 -8.74 13.59
N GLU A 122 3.00 -8.71 13.49
CA GLU A 122 3.66 -8.74 12.18
C GLU A 122 3.36 -10.06 11.47
N PRO A 123 2.97 -10.01 10.18
CA PRO A 123 2.81 -11.24 9.40
C PRO A 123 4.17 -11.88 9.13
N ASP A 124 4.19 -13.19 9.01
CA ASP A 124 5.37 -13.93 8.63
C ASP A 124 5.87 -13.52 7.24
N LEU A 125 7.17 -13.56 7.03
CA LEU A 125 7.77 -13.38 5.71
C LEU A 125 7.43 -14.58 4.82
N PRO A 126 7.39 -14.42 3.48
CA PRO A 126 7.11 -15.52 2.56
C PRO A 126 7.95 -16.78 2.79
N LYS A 127 9.22 -16.60 3.20
CA LYS A 127 10.12 -17.69 3.54
C LYS A 127 9.71 -18.45 4.82
N ALA A 128 9.11 -17.77 5.78
CA ALA A 128 8.76 -18.37 7.08
C ALA A 128 7.29 -18.81 7.16
N TYR A 129 6.45 -18.29 6.28
CA TYR A 129 5.02 -18.60 6.28
C TYR A 129 4.79 -20.07 5.92
N LYS A 130 3.95 -20.73 6.69
CA LYS A 130 3.51 -22.10 6.47
C LYS A 130 2.05 -22.09 6.03
N GLY A 131 1.83 -22.49 4.78
CA GLY A 131 0.50 -22.50 4.14
C GLY A 131 0.56 -22.08 2.67
N GLU A 132 -0.60 -21.97 2.08
CA GLU A 132 -0.77 -21.62 0.67
C GLU A 132 -0.44 -20.14 0.45
N GLN A 133 0.36 -19.83 -0.57
CA GLN A 133 0.74 -18.48 -0.93
C GLN A 133 0.61 -18.24 -2.43
N ILE A 134 0.26 -17.01 -2.79
CA ILE A 134 0.42 -16.47 -4.14
C ILE A 134 1.39 -15.29 -4.01
N LEU A 135 2.53 -15.39 -4.66
CA LEU A 135 3.57 -14.36 -4.68
C LEU A 135 3.65 -13.76 -6.08
N LEU A 136 3.54 -12.44 -6.16
CA LEU A 136 3.69 -11.65 -7.38
C LEU A 136 4.93 -10.76 -7.20
N ASN A 137 5.94 -10.93 -8.03
CA ASN A 137 7.16 -10.13 -7.98
C ASN A 137 7.52 -9.58 -9.35
N ALA A 138 7.69 -8.28 -9.45
CA ALA A 138 8.08 -7.59 -10.68
C ALA A 138 8.59 -6.18 -10.36
N GLY A 139 9.22 -5.55 -11.33
CA GLY A 139 9.61 -4.13 -11.23
C GLY A 139 8.42 -3.18 -11.05
N ARG A 140 7.23 -3.54 -11.53
CA ARG A 140 5.96 -2.82 -11.31
C ARG A 140 4.79 -3.79 -11.33
N LEU A 141 3.87 -3.62 -10.39
CA LEU A 141 2.56 -4.29 -10.39
C LEU A 141 1.47 -3.24 -10.63
N THR A 142 0.57 -3.51 -11.53
CA THR A 142 -0.59 -2.67 -11.82
C THR A 142 -1.85 -3.51 -11.73
N PHE A 143 -2.75 -3.12 -10.83
CA PHE A 143 -4.08 -3.71 -10.72
C PHE A 143 -5.07 -2.70 -11.29
N ASN A 144 -5.78 -3.06 -12.34
CA ASN A 144 -6.73 -2.19 -13.02
C ASN A 144 -8.03 -2.94 -13.30
N ALA A 145 -9.10 -2.50 -12.69
CA ALA A 145 -10.45 -2.93 -13.02
C ALA A 145 -11.01 -1.95 -14.07
N LYS A 146 -11.42 -2.46 -15.23
CA LYS A 146 -11.83 -1.63 -16.36
C LYS A 146 -13.27 -1.11 -16.24
N THR A 147 -14.11 -1.85 -15.56
CA THR A 147 -15.57 -1.58 -15.49
C THR A 147 -16.18 -1.78 -14.12
N ASP A 148 -15.39 -2.25 -13.14
CA ASP A 148 -15.91 -2.61 -11.82
C ASP A 148 -14.81 -2.45 -10.75
N ASP A 149 -15.02 -2.92 -9.55
CA ASP A 149 -14.20 -2.71 -8.36
C ASP A 149 -12.93 -3.58 -8.31
N ILE A 150 -11.95 -3.13 -7.55
CA ILE A 150 -10.86 -3.95 -7.03
C ILE A 150 -11.13 -4.21 -5.56
N LEU A 151 -11.46 -5.46 -5.20
CA LEU A 151 -11.78 -5.86 -3.85
C LEU A 151 -10.59 -6.55 -3.18
N LEU A 152 -10.15 -6.02 -2.05
CA LEU A 152 -9.12 -6.61 -1.20
C LEU A 152 -9.76 -7.00 0.15
N SER A 153 -9.85 -8.29 0.44
CA SER A 153 -10.47 -8.81 1.65
C SER A 153 -9.52 -9.77 2.38
N SER A 154 -9.43 -9.64 3.68
CA SER A 154 -8.60 -10.49 4.53
C SER A 154 -9.22 -10.62 5.92
N ILE A 155 -9.08 -11.80 6.55
CA ILE A 155 -9.54 -12.04 7.93
C ILE A 155 -8.73 -11.21 8.94
N ASN A 156 -7.42 -11.07 8.73
CA ASN A 156 -6.53 -10.46 9.71
C ASN A 156 -6.21 -9.00 9.37
N SER A 157 -5.59 -8.75 8.22
CA SER A 157 -5.17 -7.41 7.85
C SER A 157 -4.86 -7.30 6.36
N VAL A 158 -5.04 -6.11 5.80
CA VAL A 158 -4.48 -5.70 4.51
C VAL A 158 -3.35 -4.72 4.80
N GLY A 159 -2.13 -5.06 4.39
CA GLY A 159 -0.92 -4.27 4.66
C GLY A 159 -0.38 -3.61 3.39
N MET A 160 -0.05 -2.33 3.48
CA MET A 160 0.66 -1.57 2.44
C MET A 160 1.94 -0.99 3.04
N ASN A 161 3.09 -1.42 2.53
CA ASN A 161 4.41 -0.96 2.98
C ASN A 161 5.15 -0.31 1.81
N SER A 162 5.36 0.97 1.88
CA SER A 162 6.03 1.73 0.83
C SER A 162 6.69 2.99 1.39
N LYS A 163 7.42 3.70 0.56
CA LYS A 163 7.93 5.03 0.91
C LYS A 163 6.79 6.03 1.03
N THR A 164 5.79 5.96 0.14
CA THR A 164 4.59 6.82 0.12
C THR A 164 3.37 5.98 -0.23
N VAL A 165 2.22 6.30 0.36
CA VAL A 165 0.91 5.79 -0.05
C VAL A 165 0.09 6.99 -0.48
N ASN A 166 -0.35 7.00 -1.74
CA ASN A 166 -1.23 8.03 -2.28
C ASN A 166 -2.60 7.39 -2.51
N VAL A 167 -3.63 8.08 -2.08
CA VAL A 167 -5.02 7.66 -2.26
C VAL A 167 -5.77 8.84 -2.83
N ASP A 168 -6.20 8.73 -4.08
CA ASP A 168 -6.96 9.75 -4.78
C ASP A 168 -8.35 9.18 -5.10
N ALA A 169 -9.39 9.96 -4.85
CA ALA A 169 -10.76 9.61 -5.16
C ALA A 169 -11.50 10.88 -5.61
N ASP A 170 -12.34 10.74 -6.62
CA ASP A 170 -13.10 11.89 -7.15
C ASP A 170 -14.15 12.38 -6.13
N ASP A 171 -14.83 11.47 -5.45
CA ASP A 171 -15.90 11.82 -4.52
C ASP A 171 -15.43 11.82 -3.06
N PHE A 172 -15.05 10.67 -2.51
CA PHE A 172 -14.63 10.56 -1.11
C PHE A 172 -13.77 9.32 -0.84
N VAL A 173 -13.02 9.37 0.26
CA VAL A 173 -12.34 8.22 0.88
C VAL A 173 -13.06 7.92 2.18
N CYS A 174 -13.62 6.73 2.32
CA CYS A 174 -14.28 6.28 3.54
C CYS A 174 -13.33 5.35 4.31
N LEU A 175 -13.10 5.67 5.60
CA LEU A 175 -12.36 4.83 6.55
C LEU A 175 -13.28 4.54 7.73
N ASP A 176 -13.86 3.33 7.75
CA ASP A 176 -14.71 2.86 8.83
C ASP A 176 -13.94 1.86 9.69
N ALA A 177 -13.78 2.18 10.97
CA ALA A 177 -13.09 1.34 11.94
C ALA A 177 -13.43 1.76 13.37
N LYS A 178 -13.39 0.79 14.30
CA LYS A 178 -13.52 1.08 15.74
C LYS A 178 -12.48 2.11 16.23
N SER A 179 -11.29 2.15 15.63
CA SER A 179 -10.23 3.11 15.95
C SER A 179 -9.37 3.38 14.73
N ILE A 180 -9.10 4.66 14.45
CA ILE A 180 -8.21 5.10 13.38
C ILE A 180 -6.99 5.75 14.04
N TYR A 181 -5.79 5.27 13.71
CA TYR A 181 -4.52 5.76 14.24
C TYR A 181 -3.79 6.55 13.16
N LEU A 182 -3.60 7.84 13.39
CA LEU A 182 -2.87 8.73 12.48
C LEU A 182 -1.58 9.20 13.13
N GLY A 183 -0.47 9.05 12.41
CA GLY A 183 0.85 9.53 12.84
C GLY A 183 1.87 8.44 13.12
N SER A 184 3.12 8.86 13.29
CA SER A 184 4.25 7.97 13.53
C SER A 184 4.08 7.22 14.84
N ARG A 185 4.03 5.88 14.78
CA ARG A 185 3.87 4.99 15.93
C ARG A 185 2.58 5.21 16.74
N ALA A 186 1.54 5.80 16.14
CA ALA A 186 0.30 6.11 16.87
C ALA A 186 -0.30 4.90 17.59
N ARG A 187 -0.11 3.68 17.05
CA ARG A 187 -0.58 2.44 17.65
C ARG A 187 0.32 1.93 18.78
N SER A 188 1.63 2.17 18.71
CA SER A 188 2.59 1.65 19.71
C SER A 188 2.71 2.52 20.97
N ILE A 189 2.14 3.72 20.96
CA ILE A 189 2.17 4.62 22.11
C ILE A 189 1.10 4.17 23.09
N SER A 190 1.52 3.66 24.24
CA SER A 190 0.65 3.37 25.39
C SER A 190 0.52 4.62 26.27
N GLY A 191 -0.67 4.84 26.85
CA GLY A 191 -0.92 5.93 27.79
C GLY A 191 -1.19 7.29 27.13
N ASN A 192 -0.80 8.37 27.79
CA ASN A 192 -1.17 9.77 27.46
C ASN A 192 -0.59 10.30 26.14
N GLY A 193 0.22 9.53 25.42
CA GLY A 193 0.79 9.93 24.14
C GLY A 193 -0.17 9.80 22.95
N LYS A 194 -1.31 9.14 23.09
CA LYS A 194 -2.35 9.06 22.08
C LYS A 194 -3.18 10.34 22.11
N GLN A 195 -3.08 11.13 21.07
CA GLN A 195 -3.96 12.28 20.90
C GLN A 195 -5.12 11.88 20.00
N PRO A 196 -6.35 11.86 20.51
CA PRO A 196 -7.52 11.61 19.68
C PRO A 196 -7.68 12.73 18.65
N VAL A 197 -8.14 12.38 17.47
CA VAL A 197 -8.59 13.37 16.48
C VAL A 197 -9.83 14.04 17.04
N LEU A 198 -9.79 15.38 17.17
CA LEU A 198 -10.91 16.14 17.71
C LEU A 198 -12.08 16.10 16.73
N LYS A 199 -13.27 15.80 17.22
CA LYS A 199 -14.52 15.97 16.46
C LYS A 199 -14.76 17.47 16.27
N GLY A 200 -14.58 17.97 15.04
CA GLY A 200 -14.65 19.40 14.76
C GLY A 200 -15.95 20.04 15.21
N HIS A 201 -17.08 19.34 15.10
CA HIS A 201 -18.37 19.82 15.57
C HIS A 201 -18.42 19.98 17.09
N GLU A 202 -17.90 19.07 17.87
CA GLU A 202 -17.87 19.17 19.33
C GLU A 202 -16.97 20.32 19.79
N VAL A 203 -15.79 20.47 19.16
CA VAL A 203 -14.87 21.57 19.46
C VAL A 203 -15.52 22.90 19.16
N GLU A 204 -16.20 23.04 18.03
CA GLU A 204 -16.96 24.25 17.66
C GLU A 204 -18.00 24.57 18.71
N ARG A 205 -18.80 23.59 19.14
CA ARG A 205 -19.82 23.77 20.17
C ARG A 205 -19.22 24.28 21.47
N TYR A 206 -18.16 23.61 21.98
CA TYR A 206 -17.50 24.05 23.23
C TYR A 206 -16.92 25.46 23.14
N LEU A 207 -16.35 25.82 21.96
CA LEU A 207 -15.86 27.19 21.76
C LEU A 207 -16.99 28.23 21.75
N ILE A 208 -18.11 27.91 21.13
CA ILE A 208 -19.31 28.80 21.13
C ILE A 208 -19.81 28.96 22.55
N ASP A 209 -20.01 27.87 23.29
CA ASP A 209 -20.48 27.89 24.68
C ASP A 209 -19.54 28.72 25.57
N MET A 210 -18.23 28.58 25.41
CA MET A 210 -17.23 29.35 26.14
C MET A 210 -17.33 30.85 25.80
N ILE A 211 -17.47 31.20 24.53
CA ILE A 211 -17.66 32.59 24.09
C ILE A 211 -18.92 33.18 24.67
N GLU A 212 -20.04 32.44 24.69
CA GLU A 212 -21.30 32.91 25.29
C GLU A 212 -21.21 33.20 26.79
N VAL A 213 -20.42 32.40 27.53
CA VAL A 213 -20.14 32.68 28.95
C VAL A 213 -19.34 33.98 29.08
N ILE A 214 -18.30 34.16 28.28
CA ILE A 214 -17.49 35.39 28.29
C ILE A 214 -18.31 36.60 27.88
N GLU A 215 -19.15 36.49 26.85
CA GLU A 215 -20.07 37.57 26.45
C GLU A 215 -21.00 37.97 27.59
N ARG A 216 -21.58 37.02 28.33
CA ARG A 216 -22.42 37.32 29.51
C ARG A 216 -21.62 38.05 30.58
N MET A 217 -20.38 37.66 30.85
CA MET A 217 -19.51 38.38 31.78
C MET A 217 -19.24 39.82 31.31
N CYS A 218 -18.92 40.02 30.03
CA CYS A 218 -18.68 41.34 29.45
C CYS A 218 -19.95 42.23 29.51
N ARG A 219 -21.13 41.69 29.25
CA ARG A 219 -22.42 42.42 29.41
C ARG A 219 -22.65 42.83 30.86
N GLY A 220 -22.36 41.92 31.82
CA GLY A 220 -22.41 42.24 33.24
C GLY A 220 -21.48 43.38 33.63
N MET A 221 -20.25 43.35 33.15
CA MET A 221 -19.28 44.43 33.38
C MET A 221 -19.71 45.76 32.71
N ALA A 222 -20.26 45.70 31.48
CA ALA A 222 -20.77 46.85 30.78
C ALA A 222 -22.01 47.48 31.48
N ALA A 223 -22.89 46.63 32.03
CA ALA A 223 -24.10 47.06 32.74
C ALA A 223 -23.83 47.62 34.15
N ALA A 224 -22.76 47.17 34.83
CA ALA A 224 -22.43 47.63 36.18
C ALA A 224 -21.95 49.09 36.28
N ALA A 225 -21.90 49.79 35.21
CA ALA A 225 -21.12 51.00 35.09
C ALA A 225 -21.89 52.30 34.94
N ASN A 226 -22.93 52.51 35.69
CA ASN A 226 -23.64 53.78 35.71
C ASN A 226 -23.15 54.75 36.79
N GLY A 227 -21.98 54.54 37.39
CA GLY A 227 -21.34 55.43 38.39
C GLY A 227 -20.00 55.97 37.83
N GLY A 228 -19.68 57.23 38.16
CA GLY A 228 -18.48 57.92 37.65
C GLY A 228 -17.16 57.34 38.14
N GLY A 229 -16.06 57.59 37.44
CA GLY A 229 -14.71 57.17 37.82
C GLY A 229 -14.25 55.85 37.23
N PRO A 230 -13.56 54.95 37.98
CA PRO A 230 -13.00 53.70 37.48
C PRO A 230 -14.00 52.74 36.80
N VAL A 231 -15.27 52.90 37.15
CA VAL A 231 -16.38 52.10 36.62
C VAL A 231 -16.62 52.39 35.14
N VAL A 232 -16.38 53.62 34.68
CA VAL A 232 -16.52 54.01 33.26
C VAL A 232 -15.47 53.29 32.40
N ALA A 233 -14.25 53.10 32.93
CA ALA A 233 -13.20 52.35 32.23
C ALA A 233 -13.56 50.87 32.08
N ILE A 234 -14.14 50.25 33.12
CA ILE A 234 -14.64 48.86 33.10
C ILE A 234 -15.76 48.68 32.06
N ASN A 235 -16.69 49.64 32.02
CA ASN A 235 -17.78 49.64 31.03
C ASN A 235 -17.23 49.70 29.61
N LYS A 236 -16.34 50.63 29.30
CA LYS A 236 -15.74 50.78 27.98
C LYS A 236 -14.96 49.49 27.56
N ALA A 237 -14.22 48.93 28.50
CA ALA A 237 -13.50 47.68 28.27
C ALA A 237 -14.47 46.52 28.03
N GLY A 238 -15.52 46.38 28.82
CA GLY A 238 -16.55 45.35 28.65
C GLY A 238 -17.30 45.45 27.32
N THR A 239 -17.61 46.65 26.86
CA THR A 239 -18.28 46.89 25.57
C THR A 239 -17.34 46.50 24.42
N SER A 240 -16.09 46.92 24.46
CA SER A 240 -15.10 46.58 23.42
C SER A 240 -14.81 45.07 23.37
N ALA A 241 -14.73 44.42 24.52
CA ALA A 241 -14.56 42.97 24.57
C ALA A 241 -15.77 42.23 24.01
N LEU A 242 -17.00 42.69 24.31
CA LEU A 242 -18.23 42.12 23.79
C LEU A 242 -18.27 42.18 22.26
N GLU A 243 -17.91 43.32 21.65
CA GLU A 243 -17.79 43.43 20.18
C GLU A 243 -16.80 42.45 19.59
N GLY A 244 -15.62 42.29 20.24
CA GLY A 244 -14.61 41.35 19.84
C GLY A 244 -15.09 39.87 19.87
N PHE A 245 -15.77 39.48 20.96
CA PHE A 245 -16.30 38.11 21.10
C PHE A 245 -17.45 37.82 20.16
N THR A 246 -18.33 38.81 19.91
CA THR A 246 -19.41 38.69 18.92
C THR A 246 -18.84 38.50 17.51
N SER A 247 -17.79 39.25 17.15
CA SER A 247 -17.08 39.08 15.90
C SER A 247 -16.43 37.67 15.80
N LEU A 248 -15.77 37.21 16.85
CA LEU A 248 -15.13 35.88 16.89
C LEU A 248 -16.20 34.77 16.75
N LYS A 249 -17.32 34.87 17.44
CA LYS A 249 -18.42 33.93 17.34
C LYS A 249 -18.96 33.83 15.90
N SER A 250 -19.08 34.96 15.20
CA SER A 250 -19.48 34.96 13.79
C SER A 250 -18.48 34.32 12.83
N GLN A 251 -17.18 34.32 13.22
CA GLN A 251 -16.14 33.63 12.44
C GLN A 251 -16.12 32.13 12.71
N ILE A 252 -16.45 31.70 13.93
CA ILE A 252 -16.51 30.26 14.29
C ILE A 252 -17.75 29.60 13.65
N ASN A 253 -18.91 30.29 13.70
CA ASN A 253 -20.17 29.79 13.15
C ASN A 253 -20.80 30.81 12.16
N PRO A 254 -20.15 31.01 11.00
CA PRO A 254 -20.73 31.85 9.95
C PRO A 254 -21.92 31.13 9.30
N SER A 255 -22.88 31.89 8.80
CA SER A 255 -24.04 31.37 8.05
C SER A 255 -23.68 30.58 6.79
N GLY A 256 -22.42 30.60 6.34
CA GLY A 256 -21.89 29.87 5.19
C GLY A 256 -20.95 28.70 5.52
N GLY A 257 -20.88 28.26 6.77
CA GLY A 257 -19.99 27.21 7.25
C GLY A 257 -18.88 27.72 8.17
N SER A 258 -18.44 26.90 9.10
CA SER A 258 -17.38 27.25 10.07
C SER A 258 -15.99 27.20 9.46
N LYS A 259 -15.16 28.21 9.76
CA LYS A 259 -13.73 28.19 9.41
C LYS A 259 -12.93 27.17 10.21
N LEU A 260 -13.47 26.65 11.31
CA LEU A 260 -12.83 25.60 12.13
C LEU A 260 -13.08 24.21 11.57
N LYS A 261 -14.04 24.03 10.69
CA LYS A 261 -14.33 22.74 10.06
C LYS A 261 -13.56 22.62 8.75
N SER A 262 -12.93 21.49 8.55
CA SER A 262 -12.46 21.13 7.22
C SER A 262 -13.67 20.89 6.32
N THR A 263 -13.68 21.50 5.15
CA THR A 263 -14.69 21.21 4.11
C THR A 263 -14.43 19.90 3.40
N LYS A 264 -13.27 19.26 3.68
CA LYS A 264 -12.78 18.06 2.97
C LYS A 264 -12.51 16.86 3.87
N THR A 265 -12.53 17.04 5.20
CA THR A 265 -12.23 15.94 6.14
C THR A 265 -13.31 15.86 7.19
N PHE A 266 -14.04 14.76 7.22
CA PHE A 266 -15.04 14.45 8.24
C PHE A 266 -14.51 13.30 9.10
N VAL A 267 -14.63 13.44 10.42
CA VAL A 267 -14.27 12.40 11.39
C VAL A 267 -15.48 12.26 12.31
N GLU A 268 -16.06 11.06 12.36
CA GLU A 268 -17.14 10.69 13.28
C GLU A 268 -16.63 10.32 14.67
#